data_1d0dbcbcc08b8efe774c4c901030da58
#
_entry.id   1d0dbcbcc08b8efe774c4c901030da58
#
_cell.length_a   1.000
_cell.length_b   1.000
_cell.length_c   1.000
_cell.angle_alpha   90.00
_cell.angle_beta   90.00
_cell.angle_gamma   90.00
#
_symmetry.space_group_name_H-M   'P 1'
#
loop_
_entity.id
_entity.type
_entity.pdbx_description
1 polymer ?
#
loop_
_entity_poly.entity_id
_entity_poly.type
_entity_poly.pdbx_seq_one_letter_code
_entity_poly.pdbx_strand_id
1 'polypeptide(L)'
;MDLIFQLNSSLIVIYRLLQIRGEMNQDIQQVKRQIFDELTKIVDPEIGVSIMELELIDKVDIKEGSVDIDLHLTSPFCPAVFGFKIAQDVRDNVYKLNGIEGVKVNVSNHFMAEAINKQVNESNLPPKS
;
A
#
# COMPACT_ATOMS: atom_id res chain seq x y z
N MET A 1 41.80 -5.33 -29.89
CA MET A 1 40.94 -6.24 -29.16
C MET A 1 40.66 -5.78 -27.74
N ASP A 2 41.70 -5.41 -27.02
CA ASP A 2 41.52 -5.02 -25.60
C ASP A 2 40.68 -3.74 -25.41
N LEU A 3 40.82 -2.77 -26.31
CA LEU A 3 40.02 -1.55 -26.28
C LEU A 3 38.53 -1.80 -26.50
N ILE A 4 38.21 -2.70 -27.43
CA ILE A 4 36.84 -3.09 -27.71
C ILE A 4 36.22 -3.86 -26.50
N PHE A 5 37.02 -4.71 -25.89
CA PHE A 5 36.62 -5.47 -24.71
C PHE A 5 36.35 -4.55 -23.51
N GLN A 6 37.20 -3.53 -23.30
CA GLN A 6 37.01 -2.56 -22.22
C GLN A 6 35.75 -1.68 -22.44
N LEU A 7 35.50 -1.27 -23.67
CA LEU A 7 34.32 -0.51 -24.03
C LEU A 7 33.03 -1.35 -23.79
N ASN A 8 33.07 -2.61 -24.20
CA ASN A 8 31.95 -3.52 -23.96
C ASN A 8 31.71 -3.76 -22.47
N SER A 9 32.79 -3.81 -21.68
CA SER A 9 32.70 -3.98 -20.23
C SER A 9 31.97 -2.79 -19.57
N SER A 10 32.31 -1.56 -19.98
CA SER A 10 31.66 -0.34 -19.49
C SER A 10 30.18 -0.30 -19.90
N LEU A 11 29.87 -0.66 -21.13
CA LEU A 11 28.49 -0.71 -21.64
C LEU A 11 27.67 -1.77 -20.90
N ILE A 12 28.27 -2.92 -20.59
CA ILE A 12 27.59 -3.98 -19.82
C ILE A 12 27.25 -3.51 -18.41
N VAL A 13 28.14 -2.79 -17.75
CA VAL A 13 27.89 -2.25 -16.41
C VAL A 13 26.75 -1.25 -16.45
N ILE A 14 26.75 -0.32 -17.41
CA ILE A 14 25.67 0.66 -17.57
C ILE A 14 24.35 -0.04 -17.87
N TYR A 15 24.36 -1.03 -18.75
CA TYR A 15 23.18 -1.81 -19.11
C TYR A 15 22.60 -2.55 -17.88
N ARG A 16 23.45 -3.15 -17.07
CA ARG A 16 23.03 -3.82 -15.84
C ARG A 16 22.41 -2.85 -14.84
N LEU A 17 22.99 -1.66 -14.68
CA LEU A 17 22.44 -0.64 -13.79
C LEU A 17 21.04 -0.18 -14.26
N LEU A 18 20.87 -0.02 -15.57
CA LEU A 18 19.56 0.33 -16.13
C LEU A 18 18.53 -0.78 -15.95
N GLN A 19 18.95 -2.04 -16.08
CA GLN A 19 18.07 -3.19 -15.85
C GLN A 19 17.64 -3.29 -14.38
N ILE A 20 18.57 -3.08 -13.46
CA ILE A 20 18.24 -3.08 -12.02
C ILE A 20 17.20 -2.02 -11.71
N ARG A 21 17.33 -0.82 -12.29
CA ARG A 21 16.30 0.22 -12.15
C ARG A 21 14.95 -0.21 -12.72
N GLY A 22 14.96 -0.84 -13.89
CA GLY A 22 13.75 -1.35 -14.51
C GLY A 22 13.09 -2.44 -13.67
N GLU A 23 13.88 -3.35 -13.11
CA GLU A 23 13.39 -4.40 -12.23
C GLU A 23 12.78 -3.83 -10.95
N MET A 24 13.42 -2.83 -10.33
CA MET A 24 12.90 -2.16 -9.15
C MET A 24 11.57 -1.48 -9.43
N ASN A 25 11.45 -0.80 -10.58
CA ASN A 25 10.19 -0.17 -10.99
C ASN A 25 9.10 -1.19 -11.26
N GLN A 26 9.44 -2.34 -11.86
CA GLN A 26 8.49 -3.42 -12.09
C GLN A 26 8.03 -4.04 -10.77
N ASP A 27 8.94 -4.23 -9.82
CA ASP A 27 8.61 -4.75 -8.50
C ASP A 27 7.65 -3.84 -7.75
N ILE A 28 7.88 -2.52 -7.80
CA ILE A 28 7.00 -1.53 -7.19
C ILE A 28 5.62 -1.57 -7.85
N GLN A 29 5.56 -1.65 -9.18
CA GLN A 29 4.30 -1.72 -9.91
C GLN A 29 3.54 -3.01 -9.58
N GLN A 30 4.24 -4.12 -9.44
CA GLN A 30 3.65 -5.40 -9.08
C GLN A 30 3.09 -5.36 -7.66
N VAL A 31 3.85 -4.84 -6.71
CA VAL A 31 3.40 -4.68 -5.32
C VAL A 31 2.18 -3.77 -5.26
N LYS A 32 2.22 -2.67 -5.99
CA LYS A 32 1.09 -1.73 -6.06
C LYS A 32 -0.18 -2.41 -6.57
N ARG A 33 -0.05 -3.24 -7.61
CA ARG A 33 -1.17 -4.01 -8.16
C ARG A 33 -1.73 -4.98 -7.13
N GLN A 34 -0.86 -5.68 -6.40
CA GLN A 34 -1.26 -6.59 -5.34
C GLN A 34 -2.01 -5.86 -4.23
N ILE A 35 -1.54 -4.66 -3.86
CA ILE A 35 -2.22 -3.82 -2.87
C ILE A 35 -3.62 -3.46 -3.34
N PHE A 36 -3.76 -2.99 -4.58
CA PHE A 36 -5.07 -2.63 -5.12
C PHE A 36 -6.01 -3.84 -5.19
N ASP A 37 -5.50 -5.02 -5.53
CA ASP A 37 -6.30 -6.25 -5.53
C ASP A 37 -6.81 -6.57 -4.12
N GLU A 38 -5.98 -6.42 -3.10
CA GLU A 38 -6.40 -6.64 -1.72
C GLU A 38 -7.41 -5.59 -1.26
N LEU A 39 -7.21 -4.32 -1.61
CA LEU A 39 -8.14 -3.26 -1.26
C LEU A 39 -9.52 -3.46 -1.90
N THR A 40 -9.55 -4.01 -3.11
CA THR A 40 -10.82 -4.29 -3.81
C THR A 40 -11.69 -5.31 -3.06
N LYS A 41 -11.07 -6.21 -2.31
CA LYS A 41 -11.79 -7.23 -1.54
C LYS A 41 -12.41 -6.68 -0.25
N ILE A 42 -12.01 -5.50 0.17
CA ILE A 42 -12.52 -4.88 1.40
C ILE A 42 -13.83 -4.17 1.10
N VAL A 43 -14.85 -4.51 1.86
CA VAL A 43 -16.22 -4.02 1.67
C VAL A 43 -16.57 -3.09 2.82
N ASP A 44 -17.21 -1.96 2.50
CA ASP A 44 -17.79 -1.08 3.52
C ASP A 44 -18.94 -1.85 4.20
N PRO A 45 -18.85 -2.13 5.51
CA PRO A 45 -19.86 -2.95 6.18
C PRO A 45 -21.24 -2.30 6.27
N GLU A 46 -21.32 -0.98 6.11
CA GLU A 46 -22.59 -0.25 6.13
C GLU A 46 -23.31 -0.33 4.79
N ILE A 47 -22.56 -0.31 3.69
CA ILE A 47 -23.12 -0.20 2.33
C ILE A 47 -23.06 -1.54 1.60
N GLY A 48 -22.07 -2.39 1.90
CA GLY A 48 -21.90 -3.68 1.24
C GLY A 48 -21.21 -3.60 -0.11
N VAL A 49 -20.50 -2.51 -0.40
CA VAL A 49 -19.80 -2.25 -1.64
C VAL A 49 -18.30 -2.11 -1.37
N SER A 50 -17.48 -2.54 -2.31
CA SER A 50 -16.02 -2.43 -2.20
C SER A 50 -15.58 -0.99 -1.98
N ILE A 51 -14.60 -0.79 -1.08
CA ILE A 51 -14.04 0.53 -0.81
C ILE A 51 -13.38 1.14 -2.06
N MET A 52 -12.94 0.31 -2.99
CA MET A 52 -12.38 0.79 -4.25
C MET A 52 -13.48 1.33 -5.18
N GLU A 53 -14.62 0.66 -5.24
CA GLU A 53 -15.78 1.15 -6.01
C GLU A 53 -16.34 2.44 -5.43
N LEU A 54 -16.29 2.60 -4.12
CA LEU A 54 -16.73 3.81 -3.43
C LEU A 54 -15.70 4.94 -3.51
N GLU A 55 -14.55 4.68 -4.12
CA GLU A 55 -13.46 5.66 -4.27
C GLU A 55 -12.98 6.22 -2.92
N LEU A 56 -12.89 5.35 -1.90
CA LEU A 56 -12.48 5.78 -0.56
C LEU A 56 -10.97 5.89 -0.41
N ILE A 57 -10.18 5.30 -1.30
CA ILE A 57 -8.73 5.35 -1.24
C ILE A 57 -8.23 6.60 -1.96
N ASP A 58 -7.55 7.48 -1.23
CA ASP A 58 -7.05 8.75 -1.74
C ASP A 58 -5.61 8.65 -2.23
N LYS A 59 -4.78 7.84 -1.53
CA LYS A 59 -3.37 7.74 -1.86
C LYS A 59 -2.80 6.42 -1.34
N VAL A 60 -1.91 5.82 -2.13
CA VAL A 60 -1.09 4.67 -1.72
C VAL A 60 0.35 5.04 -2.02
N ASP A 61 1.18 5.14 -0.99
CA ASP A 61 2.60 5.48 -1.11
C ASP A 61 3.44 4.31 -0.60
N ILE A 62 4.37 3.84 -1.42
CA ILE A 62 5.19 2.66 -1.14
C ILE A 62 6.65 3.09 -1.10
N LYS A 63 7.32 2.82 0.04
CA LYS A 63 8.76 3.11 0.23
C LYS A 63 9.42 1.95 0.97
N GLU A 64 10.29 1.22 0.27
CA GLU A 64 11.16 0.21 0.89
C GLU A 64 10.45 -0.74 1.85
N GLY A 65 9.31 -1.29 1.41
CA GLY A 65 8.53 -2.22 2.23
C GLY A 65 7.54 -1.55 3.18
N SER A 66 7.58 -0.24 3.32
CA SER A 66 6.59 0.54 4.05
C SER A 66 5.52 1.06 3.11
N VAL A 67 4.26 0.96 3.54
CA VAL A 67 3.12 1.43 2.76
C VAL A 67 2.31 2.40 3.60
N ASP A 68 2.08 3.61 3.07
CA ASP A 68 1.18 4.60 3.64
C ASP A 68 -0.07 4.69 2.78
N ILE A 69 -1.23 4.53 3.40
CA ILE A 69 -2.51 4.55 2.71
C ILE A 69 -3.40 5.63 3.33
N ASP A 70 -3.79 6.59 2.50
CA ASP A 70 -4.75 7.62 2.90
C ASP A 70 -6.13 7.25 2.37
N LEU A 71 -7.12 7.30 3.24
CA LEU A 71 -8.50 7.02 2.87
C LEU A 71 -9.46 7.95 3.57
N HIS A 72 -10.65 8.13 3.00
CA HIS A 72 -11.73 8.86 3.64
C HIS A 72 -12.96 7.97 3.76
N LEU A 73 -13.87 8.34 4.63
CA LEU A 73 -15.11 7.58 4.84
C LEU A 73 -16.24 8.22 4.05
N THR A 74 -17.32 7.46 3.82
CA THR A 74 -18.47 7.90 3.03
C THR A 74 -19.20 9.08 3.67
N SER A 75 -19.12 9.21 4.99
CA SER A 75 -19.74 10.31 5.73
C SER A 75 -18.85 10.68 6.92
N PRO A 76 -18.70 11.98 7.23
CA PRO A 76 -17.96 12.39 8.43
C PRO A 76 -18.65 11.96 9.73
N PHE A 77 -19.91 11.56 9.67
CA PHE A 77 -20.70 11.16 10.84
C PHE A 77 -21.08 9.68 10.86
N CYS A 78 -20.50 8.85 9.98
CA CYS A 78 -20.76 7.41 10.05
C CYS A 78 -20.27 6.86 11.40
N PRO A 79 -20.88 5.77 11.93
CA PRO A 79 -20.41 5.21 13.19
C PRO A 79 -18.94 4.85 13.13
N ALA A 80 -18.18 5.26 14.17
CA ALA A 80 -16.73 5.09 14.21
C ALA A 80 -16.32 3.61 14.09
N VAL A 81 -17.18 2.67 14.51
CA VAL A 81 -16.90 1.24 14.40
C VAL A 81 -16.72 0.80 12.95
N PHE A 82 -17.45 1.39 12.00
CA PHE A 82 -17.29 1.08 10.58
C PHE A 82 -16.00 1.63 10.02
N GLY A 83 -15.66 2.86 10.38
CA GLY A 83 -14.38 3.47 9.98
C GLY A 83 -13.19 2.71 10.53
N PHE A 84 -13.26 2.32 11.80
CA PHE A 84 -12.24 1.50 12.45
C PHE A 84 -12.08 0.15 11.74
N LYS A 85 -13.20 -0.52 11.42
CA LYS A 85 -13.18 -1.81 10.73
C LYS A 85 -12.54 -1.72 9.36
N ILE A 86 -12.90 -0.71 8.57
CA ILE A 86 -12.33 -0.50 7.24
C ILE A 86 -10.82 -0.25 7.35
N ALA A 87 -10.41 0.66 8.22
CA ALA A 87 -9.00 0.99 8.38
C ALA A 87 -8.18 -0.20 8.88
N GLN A 88 -8.72 -0.98 9.81
CA GLN A 88 -8.07 -2.18 10.32
C GLN A 88 -7.93 -3.24 9.23
N ASP A 89 -8.97 -3.47 8.45
CA ASP A 89 -8.94 -4.44 7.34
C ASP A 89 -7.93 -4.01 6.27
N VAL A 90 -7.87 -2.72 5.95
CA VAL A 90 -6.88 -2.19 5.01
C VAL A 90 -5.47 -2.49 5.51
N ARG A 91 -5.19 -2.16 6.74
CA ARG A 91 -3.87 -2.36 7.34
C ARG A 91 -3.49 -3.84 7.37
N ASP A 92 -4.39 -4.69 7.87
CA ASP A 92 -4.12 -6.12 8.03
C ASP A 92 -3.93 -6.82 6.68
N ASN A 93 -4.81 -6.54 5.72
CA ASN A 93 -4.77 -7.22 4.43
C ASN A 93 -3.55 -6.81 3.60
N VAL A 94 -3.18 -5.55 3.64
CA VAL A 94 -1.98 -5.07 2.93
C VAL A 94 -0.71 -5.61 3.59
N TYR A 95 -0.68 -5.66 4.92
CA TYR A 95 0.48 -6.18 5.64
C TYR A 95 0.77 -7.66 5.32
N LYS A 96 -0.24 -8.45 4.99
CA LYS A 96 -0.07 -9.87 4.67
C LYS A 96 0.67 -10.12 3.36
N LEU A 97 0.82 -9.12 2.51
CA LEU A 97 1.52 -9.24 1.24
C LEU A 97 3.02 -9.42 1.47
N ASN A 98 3.64 -10.21 0.60
CA ASN A 98 5.09 -10.47 0.67
C ASN A 98 5.87 -9.17 0.44
N GLY A 99 6.91 -8.96 1.24
CA GLY A 99 7.77 -7.80 1.13
C GLY A 99 7.28 -6.55 1.83
N ILE A 100 6.08 -6.57 2.40
CA ILE A 100 5.54 -5.46 3.19
C ILE A 100 5.95 -5.64 4.65
N GLU A 101 6.69 -4.68 5.18
CA GLU A 101 7.19 -4.71 6.56
C GLU A 101 6.37 -3.85 7.50
N GLY A 102 5.70 -2.83 6.97
CA GLY A 102 4.86 -1.94 7.78
C GLY A 102 3.78 -1.29 6.94
N VAL A 103 2.65 -1.02 7.54
CA VAL A 103 1.52 -0.34 6.91
C VAL A 103 0.99 0.70 7.86
N LYS A 104 0.87 1.93 7.37
CA LYS A 104 0.22 3.02 8.09
C LYS A 104 -1.03 3.44 7.33
N VAL A 105 -2.13 3.59 8.04
CA VAL A 105 -3.41 4.02 7.46
C VAL A 105 -3.79 5.37 8.07
N ASN A 106 -4.15 6.31 7.21
CA ASN A 106 -4.61 7.64 7.61
C ASN A 106 -6.04 7.83 7.12
N VAL A 107 -6.98 7.82 8.05
CA VAL A 107 -8.39 8.12 7.79
C VAL A 107 -8.58 9.63 7.90
N SER A 108 -9.33 10.20 6.97
CA SER A 108 -9.70 11.61 6.98
C SER A 108 -11.21 11.78 6.84
N ASN A 109 -11.67 13.01 6.95
CA ASN A 109 -13.07 13.41 6.77
C ASN A 109 -14.03 12.65 7.68
N HIS A 110 -13.65 12.51 8.96
CA HIS A 110 -14.50 11.90 9.98
C HIS A 110 -14.24 12.56 11.33
N PHE A 111 -15.29 12.74 12.13
CA PHE A 111 -15.17 13.43 13.41
C PHE A 111 -14.28 12.68 14.42
N MET A 112 -14.11 11.36 14.26
CA MET A 112 -13.24 10.53 15.09
C MET A 112 -12.00 10.03 14.35
N ALA A 113 -11.62 10.68 13.26
CA ALA A 113 -10.48 10.23 12.44
C ALA A 113 -9.20 10.08 13.25
N GLU A 114 -8.90 11.02 14.12
CA GLU A 114 -7.70 11.00 14.95
C GLU A 114 -7.65 9.78 15.88
N ALA A 115 -8.78 9.49 16.55
CA ALA A 115 -8.90 8.33 17.42
C ALA A 115 -8.79 7.01 16.64
N ILE A 116 -9.42 6.93 15.46
CA ILE A 116 -9.35 5.76 14.59
C ILE A 116 -7.91 5.51 14.16
N ASN A 117 -7.23 6.55 13.69
CA ASN A 117 -5.84 6.46 13.21
C ASN A 117 -4.91 5.98 14.31
N LYS A 118 -5.04 6.54 15.50
CA LYS A 118 -4.22 6.15 16.64
C LYS A 118 -4.45 4.67 16.99
N GLN A 119 -5.68 4.26 17.13
CA GLN A 119 -6.01 2.90 17.53
C GLN A 119 -5.57 1.87 16.49
N VAL A 120 -5.81 2.14 15.21
CA VAL A 120 -5.45 1.22 14.13
C VAL A 120 -3.94 1.09 14.00
N ASN A 121 -3.22 2.21 13.97
CA ASN A 121 -1.77 2.19 13.73
C ASN A 121 -0.96 1.71 14.94
N GLU A 122 -1.52 1.78 16.13
CA GLU A 122 -0.89 1.26 17.35
C GLU A 122 -1.26 -0.20 17.63
N SER A 123 -2.22 -0.78 16.90
CA SER A 123 -2.61 -2.18 17.10
C SER A 123 -1.52 -3.13 16.59
N ASN A 124 -1.49 -4.34 17.16
CA ASN A 124 -0.57 -5.37 16.72
C ASN A 124 -0.87 -5.80 15.28
N LEU A 125 0.18 -6.01 14.50
CA LEU A 125 0.03 -6.51 13.13
C LEU A 125 -0.29 -8.00 13.15
N PRO A 126 -1.09 -8.50 12.18
CA PRO A 126 -1.38 -9.93 12.11
C PRO A 126 -0.14 -10.73 11.75
N PRO A 127 -0.09 -12.03 12.06
CA PRO A 127 1.04 -12.85 11.65
C PRO A 127 1.10 -12.95 10.12
N LYS A 128 2.31 -12.99 9.60
CA LYS A 128 2.54 -13.27 8.17
C LYS A 128 2.16 -14.72 7.88
N SER A 129 1.41 -14.93 6.83
CA SER A 129 1.00 -16.25 6.42
C SER A 129 1.92 -16.84 5.36
#